data_76b4bb550c6d04b80de06bc364ca3a41
#
_entry.id   76b4bb550c6d04b80de06bc364ca3a41
#
_cell.length_a   1.000
_cell.length_b   1.000
_cell.length_c   1.000
_cell.angle_alpha   90.00
_cell.angle_beta   90.00
_cell.angle_gamma   90.00
#
_symmetry.space_group_name_H-M   'P 1'
#
loop_
_entity.id
_entity.type
_entity.pdbx_description
1 polymer ?
#
loop_
_entity_poly.entity_id
_entity_poly.type
_entity_poly.pdbx_seq_one_letter_code
_entity_poly.pdbx_strand_id
1 'polypeptide(L)'
;GYLGGGILFLINVFMYLYPSFFNLDSQTEGILYSFLSVAAWWLIFSIPLFLFVKQKDFVEITDFKKPFKQSFLRVFNTFKEIKKYKPVLIFLIAYWFYIDAIDTIVRMAVAYGTDLGFDSSKLIIALIFTQFIGFPATFAYGYLAEKFGLFNMLVVGILIYIFICIYSLFITSATDFFILAGLVGLVQGGVQSVSRTIFSR
;
A
#
# COMPACT_ATOMS: atom_id res chain seq x y z
N GLY A 1 -3.25 5.48 7.06
CA GLY A 1 -1.95 5.01 6.59
C GLY A 1 -1.07 6.11 6.01
N TYR A 2 -1.55 6.91 5.03
CA TYR A 2 -0.72 7.89 4.29
C TYR A 2 -0.06 8.96 5.18
N LEU A 3 -0.77 9.52 6.17
CA LEU A 3 -0.18 10.52 7.07
C LEU A 3 0.96 9.95 7.91
N GLY A 4 0.73 8.86 8.64
CA GLY A 4 1.74 8.28 9.50
C GLY A 4 2.96 7.75 8.73
N GLY A 5 2.70 6.98 7.66
CA GLY A 5 3.77 6.47 6.79
C GLY A 5 4.49 7.58 6.02
N GLY A 6 3.75 8.60 5.55
CA GLY A 6 4.32 9.73 4.83
C GLY A 6 5.25 10.61 5.67
N ILE A 7 4.88 10.88 6.93
CA ILE A 7 5.73 11.67 7.85
C ILE A 7 7.05 10.91 8.10
N LEU A 8 6.97 9.64 8.46
CA LEU A 8 8.17 8.85 8.72
C LEU A 8 9.03 8.71 7.46
N PHE A 9 8.39 8.49 6.31
CA PHE A 9 9.09 8.40 5.02
C PHE A 9 9.85 9.70 4.70
N LEU A 10 9.23 10.87 4.93
CA LEU A 10 9.90 12.16 4.77
C LEU A 10 11.13 12.30 5.66
N ILE A 11 11.02 11.94 6.95
CA ILE A 11 12.14 11.98 7.89
C ILE A 11 13.28 11.09 7.39
N ASN A 12 12.95 9.87 6.96
CA ASN A 12 13.93 8.89 6.47
C ASN A 12 14.61 9.36 5.17
N VAL A 13 13.85 9.95 4.25
CA VAL A 13 14.43 10.54 3.03
C VAL A 13 15.34 11.72 3.39
N PHE A 14 14.97 12.53 4.36
CA PHE A 14 15.80 13.64 4.80
C PHE A 14 17.12 13.16 5.46
N MET A 15 17.07 12.06 6.23
CA MET A 15 18.29 11.40 6.74
C MET A 15 19.20 10.89 5.62
N TYR A 16 18.61 10.36 4.55
CA TYR A 16 19.36 9.88 3.39
C TYR A 16 20.00 11.02 2.58
N LEU A 17 19.24 12.08 2.31
CA LEU A 17 19.70 13.20 1.47
C LEU A 17 20.67 14.15 2.23
N TYR A 18 20.48 14.30 3.52
CA TYR A 18 21.24 15.22 4.37
C TYR A 18 21.76 14.52 5.63
N PRO A 19 22.63 13.51 5.50
CA PRO A 19 23.11 12.72 6.64
C PRO A 19 23.82 13.58 7.69
N SER A 20 24.59 14.58 7.28
CA SER A 20 25.30 15.49 8.17
C SER A 20 24.39 16.27 9.13
N PHE A 21 23.12 16.52 8.76
CA PHE A 21 22.16 17.19 9.65
C PHE A 21 21.79 16.32 10.86
N PHE A 22 21.89 14.99 10.71
CA PHE A 22 21.63 14.02 11.76
C PHE A 22 22.90 13.47 12.42
N ASN A 23 24.08 14.12 12.23
CA ASN A 23 25.39 13.64 12.67
C ASN A 23 25.72 12.23 12.16
N LEU A 24 25.35 11.93 10.92
CA LEU A 24 25.64 10.69 10.25
C LEU A 24 26.80 10.89 9.25
N ASP A 25 27.70 9.92 9.19
CA ASP A 25 28.91 10.04 8.37
C ASP A 25 28.67 9.75 6.88
N SER A 26 27.56 9.04 6.55
CA SER A 26 27.28 8.63 5.17
C SER A 26 25.77 8.44 4.90
N GLN A 27 25.42 8.45 3.61
CA GLN A 27 24.07 8.08 3.15
C GLN A 27 23.70 6.64 3.53
N THR A 28 24.69 5.74 3.57
CA THR A 28 24.49 4.35 3.99
C THR A 28 24.06 4.26 5.45
N GLU A 29 24.65 5.06 6.32
CA GLU A 29 24.19 5.19 7.72
C GLU A 29 22.77 5.74 7.78
N GLY A 30 22.44 6.74 6.97
CA GLY A 30 21.08 7.27 6.86
C GLY A 30 20.05 6.17 6.55
N ILE A 31 20.38 5.23 5.66
CA ILE A 31 19.54 4.07 5.36
C ILE A 31 19.42 3.15 6.58
N LEU A 32 20.51 2.81 7.25
CA LEU A 32 20.49 1.94 8.43
C LEU A 32 19.62 2.53 9.55
N TYR A 33 19.80 3.81 9.87
CA TYR A 33 18.96 4.50 10.86
C TYR A 33 17.51 4.63 10.43
N SER A 34 17.24 4.70 9.14
CA SER A 34 15.86 4.65 8.62
C SER A 34 15.16 3.34 8.98
N PHE A 35 15.83 2.19 8.87
CA PHE A 35 15.26 0.91 9.34
C PHE A 35 14.99 0.89 10.84
N LEU A 36 15.91 1.44 11.64
CA LEU A 36 15.73 1.55 13.09
C LEU A 36 14.57 2.48 13.45
N SER A 37 14.43 3.61 12.76
CA SER A 37 13.32 4.54 12.96
C SER A 37 11.97 3.91 12.64
N VAL A 38 11.88 3.08 11.59
CA VAL A 38 10.68 2.32 11.26
C VAL A 38 10.33 1.33 12.37
N ALA A 39 11.32 0.60 12.90
CA ALA A 39 11.11 -0.34 13.99
C ALA A 39 10.60 0.38 15.26
N ALA A 40 11.23 1.50 15.63
CA ALA A 40 10.81 2.33 16.77
C ALA A 40 9.39 2.90 16.56
N TRP A 41 9.07 3.37 15.36
CA TRP A 41 7.73 3.87 15.01
C TRP A 41 6.67 2.80 15.19
N TRP A 42 6.93 1.59 14.67
CA TRP A 42 6.01 0.46 14.84
C TRP A 42 5.83 0.11 16.31
N LEU A 43 6.90 0.04 17.08
CA LEU A 43 6.83 -0.24 18.50
C LEU A 43 5.96 0.78 19.24
N ILE A 44 6.27 2.07 19.09
CA ILE A 44 5.58 3.17 19.78
C ILE A 44 4.07 3.16 19.45
N PHE A 45 3.72 3.10 18.16
CA PHE A 45 2.32 3.14 17.73
C PHE A 45 1.56 1.82 17.94
N SER A 46 2.26 0.72 18.26
CA SER A 46 1.62 -0.53 18.67
C SER A 46 1.27 -0.57 20.17
N ILE A 47 1.95 0.22 21.01
CA ILE A 47 1.69 0.25 22.45
C ILE A 47 0.21 0.54 22.76
N PRO A 48 -0.46 1.56 22.19
CA PRO A 48 -1.87 1.82 22.46
C PRO A 48 -2.78 0.64 22.08
N LEU A 49 -2.44 -0.11 21.02
CA LEU A 49 -3.19 -1.30 20.63
C LEU A 49 -3.16 -2.36 21.74
N PHE A 50 -1.98 -2.64 22.29
CA PHE A 50 -1.84 -3.63 23.37
C PHE A 50 -2.45 -3.18 24.69
N LEU A 51 -2.43 -1.88 24.99
CA LEU A 51 -2.93 -1.35 26.26
C LEU A 51 -4.45 -1.16 26.27
N PHE A 52 -5.03 -0.70 25.17
CA PHE A 52 -6.43 -0.26 25.14
C PHE A 52 -7.37 -1.18 24.38
N VAL A 53 -6.87 -2.02 23.46
CA VAL A 53 -7.72 -2.92 22.69
C VAL A 53 -7.82 -4.26 23.40
N LYS A 54 -8.96 -4.49 24.07
CA LYS A 54 -9.29 -5.80 24.64
C LYS A 54 -9.94 -6.65 23.56
N GLN A 55 -9.29 -7.75 23.20
CA GLN A 55 -9.90 -8.75 22.32
C GLN A 55 -10.93 -9.53 23.14
N LYS A 56 -12.16 -9.63 22.63
CA LYS A 56 -13.14 -10.55 23.22
C LYS A 56 -12.77 -11.97 22.77
N ASP A 57 -12.41 -12.80 23.74
CA ASP A 57 -12.15 -14.22 23.47
C ASP A 57 -13.49 -14.90 23.12
N PHE A 58 -13.64 -15.28 21.84
CA PHE A 58 -14.81 -16.02 21.39
C PHE A 58 -14.66 -17.55 21.55
N VAL A 59 -13.51 -18.01 22.03
CA VAL A 59 -13.22 -19.43 22.20
C VAL A 59 -12.46 -19.64 23.50
N GLU A 60 -13.04 -20.41 24.43
CA GLU A 60 -12.32 -20.92 25.60
C GLU A 60 -11.22 -21.88 25.13
N ILE A 61 -9.96 -21.48 25.27
CA ILE A 61 -8.79 -22.28 24.93
C ILE A 61 -8.53 -23.24 26.08
N THR A 62 -9.10 -24.44 26.02
CA THR A 62 -8.83 -25.52 26.98
C THR A 62 -7.58 -26.35 26.67
N ASP A 63 -7.06 -26.25 25.42
CA ASP A 63 -5.89 -27.03 24.98
C ASP A 63 -5.21 -26.34 23.78
N PHE A 64 -3.93 -25.96 23.89
CA PHE A 64 -3.18 -25.21 22.89
C PHE A 64 -3.05 -25.92 21.52
N LYS A 65 -3.14 -27.24 21.47
CA LYS A 65 -3.04 -28.01 20.21
C LYS A 65 -4.36 -28.07 19.42
N LYS A 66 -5.50 -28.03 20.12
CA LYS A 66 -6.84 -28.12 19.48
C LYS A 66 -7.19 -26.89 18.63
N PRO A 67 -6.93 -25.62 19.07
CA PRO A 67 -7.26 -24.45 18.26
C PRO A 67 -6.51 -24.40 16.94
N PHE A 68 -5.26 -24.86 16.88
CA PHE A 68 -4.49 -24.84 15.64
C PHE A 68 -5.12 -25.73 14.55
N LYS A 69 -5.44 -26.97 14.88
CA LYS A 69 -6.14 -27.89 13.97
C LYS A 69 -7.54 -27.39 13.59
N GLN A 70 -8.28 -26.84 14.55
CA GLN A 70 -9.60 -26.27 14.30
C GLN A 70 -9.54 -25.02 13.42
N SER A 71 -8.53 -24.16 13.57
CA SER A 71 -8.31 -23.00 12.72
C SER A 71 -8.05 -23.40 11.28
N PHE A 72 -7.20 -24.42 11.04
CA PHE A 72 -6.98 -24.97 9.70
C PHE A 72 -8.25 -25.58 9.09
N LEU A 73 -9.00 -26.32 9.88
CA LEU A 73 -10.28 -26.90 9.44
C LEU A 73 -11.31 -25.79 9.11
N ARG A 74 -11.36 -24.72 9.93
CA ARG A 74 -12.24 -23.57 9.65
C ARG A 74 -11.85 -22.89 8.34
N VAL A 75 -10.56 -22.60 8.11
CA VAL A 75 -10.08 -22.04 6.84
C VAL A 75 -10.47 -22.93 5.68
N PHE A 76 -10.25 -24.23 5.80
CA PHE A 76 -10.60 -25.20 4.74
C PHE A 76 -12.11 -25.28 4.48
N ASN A 77 -12.92 -25.26 5.54
CA ASN A 77 -14.37 -25.22 5.42
C ASN A 77 -14.85 -23.89 4.80
N THR A 78 -14.27 -22.76 5.20
CA THR A 78 -14.54 -21.45 4.59
C THR A 78 -14.21 -21.49 3.08
N PHE A 79 -13.11 -22.11 2.68
CA PHE A 79 -12.79 -22.31 1.26
C PHE A 79 -13.83 -23.13 0.52
N LYS A 80 -14.40 -24.17 1.16
CA LYS A 80 -15.50 -24.96 0.57
C LYS A 80 -16.80 -24.16 0.49
N GLU A 81 -17.08 -23.32 1.49
CA GLU A 81 -18.28 -22.48 1.53
C GLU A 81 -18.22 -21.34 0.52
N ILE A 82 -17.08 -20.66 0.37
CA ILE A 82 -16.88 -19.59 -0.62
C ILE A 82 -17.17 -20.09 -2.04
N LYS A 83 -16.87 -21.34 -2.35
CA LYS A 83 -17.22 -21.94 -3.66
C LYS A 83 -18.72 -21.93 -3.95
N LYS A 84 -19.58 -21.89 -2.93
CA LYS A 84 -21.04 -21.78 -3.09
C LYS A 84 -21.46 -20.34 -3.47
N TYR A 85 -20.64 -19.34 -3.12
CA TYR A 85 -20.89 -17.94 -3.41
C TYR A 85 -20.03 -17.48 -4.60
N LYS A 86 -20.43 -17.89 -5.81
CA LYS A 86 -19.70 -17.59 -7.06
C LYS A 86 -19.29 -16.11 -7.22
N PRO A 87 -20.15 -15.10 -6.94
CA PRO A 87 -19.75 -13.69 -7.07
C PRO A 87 -18.58 -13.31 -6.15
N VAL A 88 -18.60 -13.79 -4.89
CA VAL A 88 -17.53 -13.54 -3.91
C VAL A 88 -16.23 -14.19 -4.35
N LEU A 89 -16.29 -15.44 -4.84
CA LEU A 89 -15.11 -16.15 -5.33
C LEU A 89 -14.48 -15.44 -6.54
N ILE A 90 -15.30 -15.02 -7.51
CA ILE A 90 -14.84 -14.30 -8.70
C ILE A 90 -14.19 -12.96 -8.27
N PHE A 91 -14.82 -12.24 -7.36
CA PHE A 91 -14.26 -10.99 -6.83
C PHE A 91 -12.91 -11.21 -6.13
N LEU A 92 -12.78 -12.23 -5.28
CA LEU A 92 -11.53 -12.54 -4.58
C LEU A 92 -10.40 -12.90 -5.55
N ILE A 93 -10.70 -13.70 -6.59
CA ILE A 93 -9.71 -14.04 -7.62
C ILE A 93 -9.30 -12.78 -8.40
N ALA A 94 -10.27 -11.99 -8.84
CA ALA A 94 -9.99 -10.73 -9.52
C ALA A 94 -9.18 -9.77 -8.64
N TYR A 95 -9.57 -9.64 -7.36
CA TYR A 95 -8.87 -8.83 -6.37
C TYR A 95 -7.41 -9.25 -6.24
N TRP A 96 -7.15 -10.54 -6.13
CA TRP A 96 -5.79 -11.06 -6.03
C TRP A 96 -4.93 -10.63 -7.21
N PHE A 97 -5.42 -10.81 -8.44
CA PHE A 97 -4.65 -10.45 -9.63
C PHE A 97 -4.41 -8.94 -9.76
N TYR A 98 -5.43 -8.11 -9.60
CA TYR A 98 -5.21 -6.67 -9.82
C TYR A 98 -4.45 -6.00 -8.67
N ILE A 99 -4.60 -6.46 -7.42
CA ILE A 99 -3.85 -5.88 -6.30
C ILE A 99 -2.36 -6.23 -6.38
N ASP A 100 -2.04 -7.46 -6.78
CA ASP A 100 -0.67 -7.89 -7.01
C ASP A 100 0.00 -7.08 -8.14
N ALA A 101 -0.72 -6.85 -9.23
CA ALA A 101 -0.25 -5.98 -10.32
C ALA A 101 0.01 -4.55 -9.84
N ILE A 102 -0.89 -3.96 -9.05
CA ILE A 102 -0.73 -2.61 -8.48
C ILE A 102 0.50 -2.54 -7.57
N ASP A 103 0.64 -3.50 -6.66
CA ASP A 103 1.78 -3.56 -5.74
C ASP A 103 3.11 -3.74 -6.49
N THR A 104 3.11 -4.52 -7.57
CA THR A 104 4.27 -4.71 -8.44
C THR A 104 4.68 -3.41 -9.11
N ILE A 105 3.73 -2.65 -9.69
CA ILE A 105 4.01 -1.34 -10.31
C ILE A 105 4.69 -0.42 -9.30
N VAL A 106 4.17 -0.31 -8.08
CA VAL A 106 4.71 0.59 -7.06
C VAL A 106 6.11 0.16 -6.60
N ARG A 107 6.32 -1.13 -6.37
CA ARG A 107 7.61 -1.66 -5.91
C ARG A 107 8.70 -1.58 -6.97
N MET A 108 8.34 -1.84 -8.23
CA MET A 108 9.28 -1.83 -9.35
C MET A 108 9.54 -0.44 -9.93
N ALA A 109 8.73 0.57 -9.55
CA ALA A 109 8.84 1.92 -10.11
C ALA A 109 10.25 2.53 -9.99
N VAL A 110 10.90 2.39 -8.82
CA VAL A 110 12.25 2.93 -8.60
C VAL A 110 13.29 2.17 -9.42
N ALA A 111 13.22 0.83 -9.41
CA ALA A 111 14.12 0.00 -10.21
C ALA A 111 14.00 0.34 -11.70
N TYR A 112 12.77 0.46 -12.21
CA TYR A 112 12.49 0.85 -13.59
C TYR A 112 13.06 2.24 -13.92
N GLY A 113 12.85 3.23 -13.04
CA GLY A 113 13.41 4.57 -13.25
C GLY A 113 14.95 4.58 -13.23
N THR A 114 15.57 3.73 -12.39
CA THR A 114 17.03 3.56 -12.34
C THR A 114 17.55 2.92 -13.63
N ASP A 115 16.87 1.91 -14.17
CA ASP A 115 17.22 1.26 -15.43
C ASP A 115 17.12 2.21 -16.64
N LEU A 116 16.20 3.18 -16.57
CA LEU A 116 16.11 4.28 -17.55
C LEU A 116 17.20 5.34 -17.40
N GLY A 117 18.09 5.21 -16.38
CA GLY A 117 19.20 6.13 -16.14
C GLY A 117 18.81 7.40 -15.38
N PHE A 118 17.67 7.43 -14.70
CA PHE A 118 17.26 8.57 -13.90
C PHE A 118 18.01 8.60 -12.55
N ASP A 119 18.35 9.80 -12.10
CA ASP A 119 19.00 10.03 -10.82
C ASP A 119 18.13 9.54 -9.65
N SER A 120 18.74 8.77 -8.73
CA SER A 120 18.04 8.19 -7.58
C SER A 120 17.35 9.25 -6.71
N SER A 121 17.93 10.44 -6.57
CA SER A 121 17.32 11.52 -5.79
C SER A 121 16.00 11.98 -6.41
N LYS A 122 15.91 12.06 -7.75
CA LYS A 122 14.68 12.42 -8.46
C LYS A 122 13.60 11.34 -8.27
N LEU A 123 13.99 10.06 -8.31
CA LEU A 123 13.07 8.95 -8.11
C LEU A 123 12.48 8.95 -6.68
N ILE A 124 13.32 9.21 -5.69
CA ILE A 124 12.87 9.34 -4.29
C ILE A 124 11.90 10.52 -4.11
N ILE A 125 12.19 11.68 -4.74
CA ILE A 125 11.29 12.84 -4.73
C ILE A 125 9.95 12.50 -5.39
N ALA A 126 9.95 11.74 -6.48
CA ALA A 126 8.73 11.29 -7.12
C ALA A 126 7.89 10.37 -6.21
N LEU A 127 8.51 9.51 -5.39
CA LEU A 127 7.80 8.72 -4.39
C LEU A 127 7.15 9.60 -3.30
N ILE A 128 7.86 10.64 -2.83
CA ILE A 128 7.29 11.62 -1.89
C ILE A 128 6.08 12.30 -2.54
N PHE A 129 6.21 12.73 -3.79
CA PHE A 129 5.14 13.37 -4.55
C PHE A 129 3.90 12.46 -4.66
N THR A 130 4.10 11.15 -4.90
CA THR A 130 3.03 10.16 -4.88
C THR A 130 2.28 10.14 -3.55
N GLN A 131 2.99 10.20 -2.42
CA GLN A 131 2.38 10.19 -1.09
C GLN A 131 1.57 11.46 -0.82
N PHE A 132 2.08 12.62 -1.22
CA PHE A 132 1.37 13.90 -1.06
C PHE A 132 0.08 13.96 -1.87
N ILE A 133 0.11 13.48 -3.10
CA ILE A 133 -1.09 13.38 -3.95
C ILE A 133 -2.04 12.32 -3.41
N GLY A 134 -1.51 11.16 -2.98
CA GLY A 134 -2.30 10.02 -2.54
C GLY A 134 -3.18 10.32 -1.33
N PHE A 135 -2.72 11.19 -0.42
CA PHE A 135 -3.50 11.56 0.75
C PHE A 135 -4.83 12.24 0.41
N PRO A 136 -4.88 13.42 -0.24
CA PRO A 136 -6.13 14.07 -0.61
C PRO A 136 -6.90 13.27 -1.66
N ALA A 137 -6.22 12.63 -2.61
CA ALA A 137 -6.84 11.83 -3.65
C ALA A 137 -7.66 10.66 -3.09
N THR A 138 -7.20 10.01 -2.02
CA THR A 138 -7.94 8.91 -1.37
C THR A 138 -9.28 9.40 -0.81
N PHE A 139 -9.34 10.58 -0.22
CA PHE A 139 -10.60 11.16 0.26
C PHE A 139 -11.53 11.52 -0.90
N ALA A 140 -11.00 12.19 -1.93
CA ALA A 140 -11.78 12.52 -3.13
C ALA A 140 -12.32 11.26 -3.80
N TYR A 141 -11.50 10.21 -3.88
CA TYR A 141 -11.90 8.92 -4.46
C TYR A 141 -13.02 8.25 -3.66
N GLY A 142 -12.95 8.29 -2.33
CA GLY A 142 -14.03 7.80 -1.45
C GLY A 142 -15.34 8.54 -1.70
N TYR A 143 -15.31 9.86 -1.75
CA TYR A 143 -16.49 10.68 -2.07
C TYR A 143 -17.08 10.38 -3.45
N LEU A 144 -16.22 10.24 -4.47
CA LEU A 144 -16.65 9.86 -5.82
C LEU A 144 -17.24 8.44 -5.85
N ALA A 145 -16.69 7.52 -5.07
CA ALA A 145 -17.19 6.15 -4.97
C ALA A 145 -18.58 6.06 -4.32
N GLU A 146 -18.89 6.96 -3.37
CA GLU A 146 -20.25 7.09 -2.83
C GLU A 146 -21.24 7.63 -3.88
N LYS A 147 -20.80 8.58 -4.69
CA LYS A 147 -21.63 9.24 -5.69
C LYS A 147 -21.87 8.39 -6.95
N PHE A 148 -20.84 7.76 -7.48
CA PHE A 148 -20.87 7.02 -8.76
C PHE A 148 -20.95 5.50 -8.59
N GLY A 149 -20.87 5.01 -7.37
CA GLY A 149 -20.87 3.59 -7.03
C GLY A 149 -19.49 2.98 -6.91
N LEU A 150 -19.33 2.11 -5.91
CA LEU A 150 -18.04 1.48 -5.58
C LEU A 150 -17.45 0.70 -6.75
N PHE A 151 -18.29 -0.11 -7.41
CA PHE A 151 -17.83 -0.95 -8.51
C PHE A 151 -17.37 -0.14 -9.73
N ASN A 152 -18.10 0.91 -10.08
CA ASN A 152 -17.73 1.78 -11.19
C ASN A 152 -16.39 2.49 -10.92
N MET A 153 -16.19 2.98 -9.70
CA MET A 153 -14.93 3.60 -9.31
C MET A 153 -13.78 2.61 -9.28
N LEU A 154 -14.02 1.36 -8.87
CA LEU A 154 -13.01 0.31 -8.96
C LEU A 154 -12.57 0.08 -10.41
N VAL A 155 -13.52 -0.02 -11.34
CA VAL A 155 -13.23 -0.18 -12.78
C VAL A 155 -12.44 1.02 -13.32
N VAL A 156 -12.85 2.25 -12.98
CA VAL A 156 -12.12 3.46 -13.37
C VAL A 156 -10.66 3.42 -12.87
N GLY A 157 -10.45 3.02 -11.62
CA GLY A 157 -9.10 2.90 -11.06
C GLY A 157 -8.24 1.87 -11.81
N ILE A 158 -8.81 0.71 -12.13
CA ILE A 158 -8.12 -0.34 -12.91
C ILE A 158 -7.78 0.18 -14.31
N LEU A 159 -8.70 0.88 -14.98
CA LEU A 159 -8.43 1.47 -16.30
C LEU A 159 -7.30 2.51 -16.25
N ILE A 160 -7.24 3.32 -15.19
CA ILE A 160 -6.12 4.25 -14.99
C ILE A 160 -4.80 3.48 -14.80
N TYR A 161 -4.78 2.36 -14.07
CA TYR A 161 -3.56 1.54 -13.95
C TYR A 161 -3.14 0.91 -15.28
N ILE A 162 -4.08 0.46 -16.11
CA ILE A 162 -3.79 0.00 -17.48
C ILE A 162 -3.17 1.12 -18.29
N PHE A 163 -3.73 2.34 -18.20
CA PHE A 163 -3.15 3.52 -18.86
C PHE A 163 -1.73 3.82 -18.35
N ILE A 164 -1.47 3.74 -17.04
CA ILE A 164 -0.15 3.90 -16.42
C ILE A 164 0.85 2.89 -17.03
N CYS A 165 0.46 1.62 -17.15
CA CYS A 165 1.31 0.59 -17.75
C CYS A 165 1.63 0.89 -19.22
N ILE A 166 0.65 1.32 -20.00
CA ILE A 166 0.86 1.68 -21.41
C ILE A 166 1.74 2.93 -21.53
N TYR A 167 1.47 3.96 -20.73
CA TYR A 167 2.24 5.20 -20.74
C TYR A 167 3.70 4.97 -20.31
N SER A 168 3.94 4.01 -19.39
CA SER A 168 5.30 3.69 -18.95
C SER A 168 6.22 3.22 -20.07
N LEU A 169 5.69 2.65 -21.16
CA LEU A 169 6.47 2.24 -22.33
C LEU A 169 7.06 3.43 -23.11
N PHE A 170 6.51 4.61 -22.94
CA PHE A 170 6.89 5.83 -23.69
C PHE A 170 7.67 6.84 -22.84
N ILE A 171 8.07 6.48 -21.63
CA ILE A 171 8.82 7.36 -20.75
C ILE A 171 10.22 7.60 -21.34
N THR A 172 10.56 8.89 -21.52
CA THR A 172 11.86 9.33 -21.98
C THR A 172 12.51 10.35 -21.05
N SER A 173 11.73 10.96 -20.17
CA SER A 173 12.19 12.03 -19.29
C SER A 173 11.81 11.81 -17.82
N ALA A 174 12.56 12.46 -16.93
CA ALA A 174 12.18 12.46 -15.50
C ALA A 174 10.80 13.11 -15.28
N THR A 175 10.39 14.06 -16.12
CA THR A 175 9.07 14.70 -16.05
C THR A 175 7.96 13.68 -16.28
N ASP A 176 8.12 12.78 -17.28
CA ASP A 176 7.15 11.71 -17.54
C ASP A 176 7.03 10.77 -16.35
N PHE A 177 8.16 10.50 -15.67
CA PHE A 177 8.16 9.70 -14.45
C PHE A 177 7.38 10.37 -13.31
N PHE A 178 7.49 11.71 -13.16
CA PHE A 178 6.66 12.45 -12.18
C PHE A 178 5.18 12.45 -12.54
N ILE A 179 4.83 12.49 -13.81
CA ILE A 179 3.42 12.35 -14.25
C ILE A 179 2.88 10.98 -13.85
N LEU A 180 3.65 9.90 -14.11
CA LEU A 180 3.27 8.55 -13.65
C LEU A 180 3.11 8.47 -12.14
N ALA A 181 4.06 9.01 -11.39
CA ALA A 181 4.02 9.06 -9.92
C ALA A 181 2.75 9.75 -9.44
N GLY A 182 2.36 10.85 -10.09
CA GLY A 182 1.12 11.57 -9.82
C GLY A 182 -0.13 10.73 -10.10
N LEU A 183 -0.19 10.06 -11.26
CA LEU A 183 -1.31 9.19 -11.63
C LEU A 183 -1.46 8.02 -10.64
N VAL A 184 -0.34 7.37 -10.26
CA VAL A 184 -0.35 6.32 -9.24
C VAL A 184 -0.90 6.86 -7.92
N GLY A 185 -0.41 8.03 -7.46
CA GLY A 185 -0.90 8.69 -6.25
C GLY A 185 -2.41 8.93 -6.27
N LEU A 186 -2.96 9.36 -7.39
CA LEU A 186 -4.40 9.62 -7.53
C LEU A 186 -5.28 8.40 -7.31
N VAL A 187 -4.84 7.21 -7.71
CA VAL A 187 -5.71 6.02 -7.72
C VAL A 187 -5.36 4.96 -6.67
N GLN A 188 -4.10 4.88 -6.22
CA GLN A 188 -3.61 3.80 -5.37
C GLN A 188 -4.43 3.63 -4.09
N GLY A 189 -4.59 4.69 -3.31
CA GLY A 189 -5.34 4.65 -2.06
C GLY A 189 -6.83 4.42 -2.26
N GLY A 190 -7.39 5.00 -3.31
CA GLY A 190 -8.80 4.87 -3.68
C GLY A 190 -9.18 3.44 -4.06
N VAL A 191 -8.41 2.82 -4.96
CA VAL A 191 -8.64 1.43 -5.39
C VAL A 191 -8.56 0.46 -4.21
N GLN A 192 -7.54 0.60 -3.34
CA GLN A 192 -7.41 -0.26 -2.16
C GLN A 192 -8.57 -0.07 -1.17
N SER A 193 -8.99 1.17 -0.93
CA SER A 193 -10.10 1.49 -0.01
C SER A 193 -11.42 0.95 -0.53
N VAL A 194 -11.74 1.22 -1.80
CA VAL A 194 -12.98 0.78 -2.43
C VAL A 194 -13.07 -0.75 -2.50
N SER A 195 -11.97 -1.43 -2.82
CA SER A 195 -11.93 -2.90 -2.85
C SER A 195 -12.28 -3.52 -1.51
N ARG A 196 -11.71 -2.98 -0.42
CA ARG A 196 -12.03 -3.44 0.94
C ARG A 196 -13.48 -3.17 1.32
N THR A 197 -14.03 -2.03 0.89
CA THR A 197 -15.43 -1.68 1.15
C THR A 197 -16.39 -2.59 0.38
N ILE A 198 -16.08 -2.96 -0.86
CA ILE A 198 -16.88 -3.93 -1.64
C ILE A 198 -16.91 -5.29 -0.93
N PHE A 199 -15.77 -5.74 -0.43
CA PHE A 199 -15.68 -7.03 0.27
C PHE A 199 -16.43 -7.05 1.62
N SER A 200 -16.54 -5.91 2.29
CA SER A 200 -17.19 -5.80 3.61
C SER A 200 -18.72 -5.64 3.53
N ARG A 201 -19.30 -5.43 2.37
CA ARG A 201 -20.75 -5.30 2.12
C ARG A 201 -21.36 -6.60 1.62
#